data_5ebda83e98055063afeaf8ea06d82b17
#
_entry.id   5ebda83e98055063afeaf8ea06d82b17
#
_cell.length_a   1.000
_cell.length_b   1.000
_cell.length_c   1.000
_cell.angle_alpha   90.00
_cell.angle_beta   90.00
_cell.angle_gamma   90.00
#
_symmetry.space_group_name_H-M   'P 1'
#
loop_
_entity.id
_entity.type
_entity.pdbx_description
1 polymer ?
#
loop_
_entity_poly.entity_id
_entity_poly.type
_entity_poly.pdbx_seq_one_letter_code
_entity_poly.pdbx_strand_id
1 'polypeptide(L)'
;ATNFNPFNTDINTVRGQETGYATWNPLANYELTLANGNLDWQGGTNKRYCRSTLFADSGKWYCEFHMRSTSHIPGVIREDHKDAAGNLGELASSRFQSNGTIGYSGGDPVTGGLTWAVGDCVQLFMDMDNKAIYWGVNGILKVGDDGITGDPSSGASKRGAAIYGGMPSLTDRISEKAWGPAAGTPNANDTSVFSSVNFGQKPFKYAPPEGYQPWNTANVRPETVITRPDKYVGVK
;
A
#
# COMPACT_ATOMS: atom_id res chain seq x y z
N ALA A 1 -31.91 9.54 7.22
CA ALA A 1 -31.40 8.28 6.63
C ALA A 1 -30.08 8.59 5.96
N THR A 2 -28.98 8.18 6.56
CA THR A 2 -27.68 8.23 5.92
C THR A 2 -27.68 7.17 4.84
N ASN A 3 -27.73 7.57 3.58
CA ASN A 3 -27.43 6.68 2.47
C ASN A 3 -25.97 6.26 2.62
N PHE A 4 -25.78 5.12 3.23
CA PHE A 4 -24.50 4.43 3.21
C PHE A 4 -24.34 3.89 1.80
N ASN A 5 -23.72 4.67 0.92
CA ASN A 5 -23.31 4.17 -0.38
C ASN A 5 -21.95 3.50 -0.21
N PRO A 6 -21.88 2.16 -0.27
CA PRO A 6 -20.62 1.45 -0.10
C PRO A 6 -19.59 1.77 -1.21
N PHE A 7 -20.02 2.43 -2.26
CA PHE A 7 -19.19 2.85 -3.38
C PHE A 7 -18.83 4.34 -3.36
N ASN A 8 -19.04 5.00 -2.22
CA ASN A 8 -18.70 6.41 -2.02
C ASN A 8 -18.73 7.22 -3.33
N THR A 9 -19.91 7.32 -3.90
CA THR A 9 -20.15 8.27 -4.99
C THR A 9 -19.93 9.65 -4.38
N ASP A 10 -18.81 10.26 -4.67
CA ASP A 10 -18.60 11.66 -4.38
C ASP A 10 -19.55 12.45 -5.29
N ILE A 11 -20.70 12.82 -4.71
CA ILE A 11 -21.70 13.65 -5.39
C ILE A 11 -21.15 15.04 -5.73
N ASN A 12 -20.00 15.42 -5.19
CA ASN A 12 -19.32 16.66 -5.51
C ASN A 12 -18.31 16.50 -6.66
N THR A 13 -17.95 15.29 -7.04
CA THR A 13 -17.25 15.11 -8.30
C THR A 13 -18.22 15.39 -9.44
N VAL A 14 -17.99 16.49 -10.08
CA VAL A 14 -18.77 17.18 -11.11
C VAL A 14 -19.19 16.31 -12.31
N ARG A 15 -19.09 14.99 -12.26
CA ARG A 15 -19.39 14.10 -13.39
C ARG A 15 -19.91 12.71 -13.04
N GLY A 16 -20.38 12.45 -11.81
CA GLY A 16 -20.95 11.13 -11.50
C GLY A 16 -19.98 9.97 -11.74
N GLN A 17 -18.69 10.22 -11.57
CA GLN A 17 -17.71 9.12 -11.63
C GLN A 17 -17.78 8.38 -10.31
N GLU A 18 -18.17 7.13 -10.36
CA GLU A 18 -18.09 6.24 -9.23
C GLU A 18 -16.65 6.14 -8.76
N THR A 19 -16.39 6.55 -7.51
CA THR A 19 -15.09 6.41 -6.88
C THR A 19 -15.12 5.17 -5.99
N GLY A 20 -14.44 4.12 -6.43
CA GLY A 20 -14.24 2.91 -5.63
C GLY A 20 -12.94 3.01 -4.84
N TYR A 21 -12.96 2.59 -3.58
CA TYR A 21 -11.72 2.35 -2.85
C TYR A 21 -11.02 1.08 -3.34
N ALA A 22 -9.71 1.02 -3.17
CA ALA A 22 -8.98 -0.21 -3.40
C ALA A 22 -9.52 -1.36 -2.53
N THR A 23 -9.38 -2.56 -3.04
CA THR A 23 -9.61 -3.82 -2.32
C THR A 23 -8.46 -4.78 -2.66
N TRP A 24 -8.36 -5.90 -2.00
CA TRP A 24 -7.54 -6.99 -2.48
C TRP A 24 -8.12 -7.53 -3.79
N ASN A 25 -7.26 -7.78 -4.78
CA ASN A 25 -7.68 -8.26 -6.08
C ASN A 25 -7.84 -9.79 -6.08
N PRO A 26 -9.06 -10.33 -6.14
CA PRO A 26 -9.26 -11.78 -6.12
C PRO A 26 -8.74 -12.48 -7.38
N LEU A 27 -8.58 -11.75 -8.49
CA LEU A 27 -8.02 -12.28 -9.74
C LEU A 27 -6.48 -12.29 -9.75
N ALA A 28 -5.87 -11.57 -8.81
CA ALA A 28 -4.41 -11.51 -8.62
C ALA A 28 -4.07 -11.85 -7.17
N ASN A 29 -4.74 -12.86 -6.67
CA ASN A 29 -4.58 -13.42 -5.33
C ASN A 29 -3.94 -14.81 -5.44
N TYR A 30 -2.78 -14.94 -4.85
CA TYR A 30 -2.09 -16.22 -4.81
C TYR A 30 -2.49 -16.99 -3.55
N GLU A 31 -3.64 -17.70 -3.61
CA GLU A 31 -4.18 -18.62 -2.61
C GLU A 31 -4.36 -18.06 -1.17
N LEU A 32 -4.48 -16.76 -0.97
CA LEU A 32 -5.00 -16.22 0.30
C LEU A 32 -6.52 -16.33 0.31
N THR A 33 -7.09 -16.58 1.47
CA THR A 33 -8.54 -16.45 1.66
C THR A 33 -8.88 -14.98 1.88
N LEU A 34 -9.77 -14.43 1.06
CA LEU A 34 -10.24 -13.05 1.15
C LEU A 34 -11.67 -13.03 1.70
N ALA A 35 -11.98 -12.01 2.48
CA ALA A 35 -13.30 -11.81 3.10
C ALA A 35 -13.67 -10.32 3.19
N ASN A 36 -14.88 -10.03 3.66
CA ASN A 36 -15.38 -8.67 3.91
C ASN A 36 -15.19 -7.72 2.74
N GLY A 37 -15.69 -8.11 1.56
CA GLY A 37 -15.55 -7.31 0.35
C GLY A 37 -14.09 -7.20 -0.12
N ASN A 38 -13.29 -8.25 0.12
CA ASN A 38 -11.87 -8.32 -0.18
C ASN A 38 -11.02 -7.29 0.57
N LEU A 39 -11.41 -6.96 1.80
CA LEU A 39 -10.63 -6.09 2.69
C LEU A 39 -9.85 -6.89 3.74
N ASP A 40 -10.31 -8.09 4.01
CA ASP A 40 -9.66 -9.00 4.96
C ASP A 40 -8.91 -10.08 4.21
N TRP A 41 -7.80 -10.52 4.79
CA TRP A 41 -7.04 -11.65 4.27
C TRP A 41 -6.64 -12.62 5.38
N GLN A 42 -6.56 -13.87 5.01
CA GLN A 42 -6.13 -14.98 5.86
C GLN A 42 -5.14 -15.85 5.09
N GLY A 43 -4.21 -16.43 5.80
CA GLY A 43 -3.17 -17.26 5.20
C GLY A 43 -3.66 -18.63 4.75
N GLY A 44 -2.79 -19.31 4.03
CA GLY A 44 -2.88 -20.71 3.59
C GLY A 44 -1.61 -21.47 3.97
N THR A 45 -1.43 -22.66 3.40
CA THR A 45 -0.37 -23.62 3.79
C THR A 45 1.03 -23.31 3.26
N ASN A 46 1.21 -22.26 2.46
CA ASN A 46 2.50 -21.91 1.85
C ASN A 46 2.68 -20.39 1.80
N LYS A 47 3.80 -19.96 1.23
CA LYS A 47 4.10 -18.57 0.89
C LYS A 47 3.07 -18.03 -0.08
N ARG A 48 2.26 -17.09 0.36
CA ARG A 48 1.11 -16.56 -0.39
C ARG A 48 1.07 -15.04 -0.30
N TYR A 49 0.51 -14.42 -1.30
CA TYR A 49 0.25 -12.99 -1.29
C TYR A 49 -0.96 -12.62 -2.15
N CYS A 50 -1.51 -11.47 -1.88
CA CYS A 50 -2.44 -10.76 -2.75
C CYS A 50 -1.96 -9.32 -2.95
N ARG A 51 -2.46 -8.69 -3.97
CA ARG A 51 -2.20 -7.28 -4.27
C ARG A 51 -3.50 -6.49 -4.34
N SER A 52 -3.37 -5.19 -4.14
CA SER A 52 -4.51 -4.28 -4.27
C SER A 52 -5.03 -4.20 -5.71
N THR A 53 -6.25 -3.71 -5.87
CA THR A 53 -6.85 -3.44 -7.19
C THR A 53 -6.33 -2.14 -7.82
N LEU A 54 -5.68 -1.26 -7.03
CA LEU A 54 -5.16 0.02 -7.49
C LEU A 54 -3.65 0.07 -7.30
N PHE A 55 -2.98 0.69 -8.28
CA PHE A 55 -1.55 0.95 -8.32
C PHE A 55 -1.33 2.42 -8.68
N ALA A 56 -0.23 2.99 -8.23
CA ALA A 56 0.13 4.37 -8.52
C ALA A 56 1.62 4.48 -8.87
N ASP A 57 1.94 5.33 -9.82
CA ASP A 57 3.30 5.70 -10.23
C ASP A 57 3.69 7.11 -9.77
N SER A 58 2.73 7.86 -9.26
CA SER A 58 2.84 9.25 -8.78
C SER A 58 1.92 9.51 -7.60
N GLY A 59 2.07 10.65 -6.94
CA GLY A 59 1.29 11.06 -5.78
C GLY A 59 1.73 10.40 -4.47
N LYS A 60 1.04 10.78 -3.40
CA LYS A 60 1.30 10.28 -2.04
C LYS A 60 0.11 9.50 -1.52
N TRP A 61 0.34 8.30 -1.07
CA TRP A 61 -0.69 7.33 -0.76
C TRP A 61 -0.53 6.75 0.64
N TYR A 62 -1.65 6.50 1.31
CA TYR A 62 -1.69 5.99 2.65
C TYR A 62 -2.72 4.88 2.82
N CYS A 63 -2.39 3.85 3.58
CA CYS A 63 -3.33 2.87 4.09
C CYS A 63 -2.87 2.29 5.43
N GLU A 64 -3.79 1.63 6.12
CA GLU A 64 -3.57 1.01 7.42
C GLU A 64 -3.89 -0.48 7.36
N PHE A 65 -3.03 -1.29 7.98
CA PHE A 65 -3.24 -2.72 8.16
C PHE A 65 -3.51 -3.01 9.63
N HIS A 66 -4.62 -3.65 9.93
CA HIS A 66 -4.96 -4.10 11.28
C HIS A 66 -4.53 -5.54 11.45
N MET A 67 -3.48 -5.76 12.20
CA MET A 67 -2.80 -7.05 12.29
C MET A 67 -3.45 -7.95 13.33
N ARG A 68 -3.86 -9.16 12.91
CA ARG A 68 -4.46 -10.17 13.79
C ARG A 68 -3.61 -11.44 13.91
N SER A 69 -2.50 -11.50 13.18
CA SER A 69 -1.50 -12.56 13.26
C SER A 69 -0.14 -12.00 12.92
N THR A 70 0.89 -12.41 13.65
CA THR A 70 2.30 -12.10 13.34
C THR A 70 2.83 -12.85 12.12
N SER A 71 2.09 -13.85 11.65
CA SER A 71 2.35 -14.55 10.38
C SER A 71 1.73 -13.87 9.17
N HIS A 72 0.90 -12.85 9.36
CA HIS A 72 0.39 -12.01 8.27
C HIS A 72 1.37 -10.88 8.01
N ILE A 73 1.66 -10.60 6.76
CA ILE A 73 2.68 -9.61 6.39
C ILE A 73 2.08 -8.53 5.51
N PRO A 74 2.09 -7.27 5.96
CA PRO A 74 1.82 -6.14 5.09
C PRO A 74 3.02 -5.86 4.18
N GLY A 75 2.76 -5.33 2.99
CA GLY A 75 3.81 -5.03 2.04
C GLY A 75 3.35 -4.16 0.88
N VAL A 76 4.21 -4.08 -0.11
CA VAL A 76 4.00 -3.39 -1.38
C VAL A 76 4.52 -4.23 -2.52
N ILE A 77 3.94 -4.06 -3.70
CA ILE A 77 4.28 -4.83 -4.89
C ILE A 77 4.16 -3.96 -6.13
N ARG A 78 5.00 -4.23 -7.11
CA ARG A 78 4.96 -3.59 -8.42
C ARG A 78 3.85 -4.19 -9.28
N GLU A 79 3.21 -3.39 -10.11
CA GLU A 79 2.07 -3.79 -10.94
C GLU A 79 2.37 -4.95 -11.91
N ASP A 80 3.59 -4.98 -12.45
CA ASP A 80 4.04 -5.99 -13.41
C ASP A 80 4.70 -7.22 -12.76
N HIS A 81 4.62 -7.31 -11.42
CA HIS A 81 5.09 -8.51 -10.74
C HIS A 81 4.29 -9.72 -11.23
N LYS A 82 4.99 -10.67 -11.77
CA LYS A 82 4.37 -11.90 -12.28
C LYS A 82 3.91 -12.76 -11.10
N ASP A 83 2.69 -13.21 -11.18
CA ASP A 83 2.12 -14.14 -10.21
C ASP A 83 2.90 -15.46 -10.26
N ALA A 84 3.81 -15.62 -9.33
CA ALA A 84 4.57 -16.85 -9.12
C ALA A 84 4.48 -17.23 -7.66
N ALA A 85 4.55 -18.53 -7.38
CA ALA A 85 4.69 -19.01 -6.01
C ALA A 85 5.94 -18.40 -5.40
N GLY A 86 5.78 -17.46 -4.49
CA GLY A 86 6.88 -16.76 -3.87
C GLY A 86 6.47 -15.99 -2.63
N ASN A 87 7.44 -15.47 -1.91
CA ASN A 87 7.19 -14.58 -0.79
C ASN A 87 6.97 -13.15 -1.27
N LEU A 88 6.07 -12.47 -0.58
CA LEU A 88 6.14 -11.02 -0.56
C LEU A 88 7.53 -10.59 -0.02
N GLY A 89 8.20 -9.68 -0.73
CA GLY A 89 9.59 -9.30 -0.44
C GLY A 89 10.64 -10.00 -1.31
N GLU A 90 10.20 -10.84 -2.24
CA GLU A 90 11.04 -11.30 -3.36
C GLU A 90 10.71 -10.43 -4.56
N LEU A 91 11.60 -10.31 -5.53
CA LEU A 91 11.51 -9.59 -6.80
C LEU A 91 10.38 -8.52 -6.88
N ALA A 92 10.67 -7.29 -7.13
CA ALA A 92 9.66 -6.23 -7.33
C ALA A 92 8.56 -6.13 -6.24
N SER A 93 8.85 -6.57 -5.03
CA SER A 93 7.96 -6.43 -3.87
C SER A 93 8.76 -6.19 -2.59
N SER A 94 8.07 -5.67 -1.57
CA SER A 94 8.64 -5.50 -0.24
C SER A 94 7.64 -5.86 0.84
N ARG A 95 8.15 -6.22 2.00
CA ARG A 95 7.37 -6.65 3.17
C ARG A 95 7.86 -6.00 4.45
N PHE A 96 6.96 -5.83 5.40
CA PHE A 96 7.29 -5.42 6.77
C PHE A 96 6.89 -6.53 7.76
N GLN A 97 7.86 -7.21 8.33
CA GLN A 97 7.67 -8.32 9.25
C GLN A 97 7.46 -7.85 10.69
N SER A 98 6.81 -8.70 11.51
CA SER A 98 6.51 -8.40 12.91
C SER A 98 7.76 -8.15 13.77
N ASN A 99 8.88 -8.76 13.41
CA ASN A 99 10.16 -8.57 14.08
C ASN A 99 10.89 -7.25 13.73
N GLY A 100 10.24 -6.38 12.95
CA GLY A 100 10.79 -5.10 12.53
C GLY A 100 11.61 -5.15 11.23
N THR A 101 11.73 -6.29 10.60
CA THR A 101 12.49 -6.42 9.35
C THR A 101 11.68 -5.92 8.15
N ILE A 102 12.31 -5.11 7.32
CA ILE A 102 11.83 -4.77 5.98
C ILE A 102 12.63 -5.62 5.00
N GLY A 103 11.96 -6.56 4.35
CA GLY A 103 12.58 -7.41 3.34
C GLY A 103 12.15 -7.00 1.93
N TYR A 104 13.06 -7.11 0.97
CA TYR A 104 12.79 -6.92 -0.44
C TYR A 104 13.84 -7.58 -1.33
N SER A 105 13.43 -8.02 -2.52
CA SER A 105 14.32 -8.57 -3.57
C SER A 105 15.36 -9.59 -3.06
N GLY A 106 14.94 -10.46 -2.13
CA GLY A 106 15.81 -11.51 -1.57
C GLY A 106 16.76 -11.06 -0.46
N GLY A 107 16.70 -9.80 -0.01
CA GLY A 107 17.48 -9.27 1.11
C GLY A 107 16.59 -8.68 2.21
N ASP A 108 17.19 -8.48 3.37
CA ASP A 108 16.57 -7.83 4.53
C ASP A 108 17.44 -6.62 4.96
N PRO A 109 17.40 -5.51 4.21
CA PRO A 109 18.32 -4.38 4.40
C PRO A 109 18.04 -3.59 5.68
N VAL A 110 16.78 -3.54 6.11
CA VAL A 110 16.39 -2.84 7.34
C VAL A 110 15.94 -3.88 8.34
N THR A 111 16.74 -4.13 9.35
CA THR A 111 16.49 -5.11 10.39
C THR A 111 16.28 -4.46 11.76
N GLY A 112 15.40 -5.05 12.58
CA GLY A 112 15.13 -4.58 13.94
C GLY A 112 14.40 -3.24 14.02
N GLY A 113 14.54 -2.56 15.14
CA GLY A 113 13.83 -1.32 15.43
C GLY A 113 12.35 -1.53 15.74
N LEU A 114 11.46 -0.73 15.14
CA LEU A 114 10.03 -0.78 15.40
C LEU A 114 9.43 -2.12 14.96
N THR A 115 8.87 -2.84 15.91
CA THR A 115 8.18 -4.14 15.74
C THR A 115 6.67 -3.95 15.84
N TRP A 116 5.90 -4.93 15.42
CA TRP A 116 4.46 -4.95 15.62
C TRP A 116 3.98 -6.32 16.13
N ALA A 117 2.84 -6.33 16.79
CA ALA A 117 2.20 -7.48 17.38
C ALA A 117 0.74 -7.61 16.94
N VAL A 118 0.08 -8.67 17.39
CA VAL A 118 -1.37 -8.85 17.21
C VAL A 118 -2.12 -7.70 17.88
N GLY A 119 -3.05 -7.09 17.13
CA GLY A 119 -3.82 -5.93 17.55
C GLY A 119 -3.26 -4.58 17.10
N ASP A 120 -2.02 -4.55 16.63
CA ASP A 120 -1.41 -3.32 16.14
C ASP A 120 -1.97 -2.87 14.78
N CYS A 121 -1.85 -1.57 14.55
CA CYS A 121 -2.11 -0.92 13.28
C CYS A 121 -0.79 -0.58 12.61
N VAL A 122 -0.48 -1.26 11.51
CA VAL A 122 0.69 -0.97 10.67
C VAL A 122 0.30 0.04 9.61
N GLN A 123 1.09 1.09 9.48
CA GLN A 123 0.84 2.19 8.59
C GLN A 123 1.81 2.13 7.41
N LEU A 124 1.28 2.29 6.21
CA LEU A 124 2.05 2.36 4.97
C LEU A 124 1.92 3.75 4.35
N PHE A 125 3.04 4.39 4.12
CA PHE A 125 3.14 5.65 3.41
C PHE A 125 3.95 5.45 2.13
N MET A 126 3.34 5.74 0.98
CA MET A 126 3.98 5.61 -0.32
C MET A 126 4.06 6.99 -0.97
N ASP A 127 5.24 7.58 -1.00
CA ASP A 127 5.54 8.80 -1.75
C ASP A 127 6.08 8.40 -3.14
N MET A 128 5.17 8.27 -4.09
CA MET A 128 5.53 7.81 -5.43
C MET A 128 6.16 8.94 -6.28
N ASP A 129 5.98 10.19 -5.92
CA ASP A 129 6.64 11.31 -6.57
C ASP A 129 8.15 11.28 -6.29
N ASN A 130 8.52 10.96 -5.06
CA ASN A 130 9.92 10.82 -4.64
C ASN A 130 10.43 9.36 -4.65
N LYS A 131 9.58 8.40 -5.06
CA LYS A 131 9.91 6.98 -5.08
C LYS A 131 10.42 6.49 -3.71
N ALA A 132 9.65 6.74 -2.66
CA ALA A 132 10.01 6.41 -1.29
C ALA A 132 8.83 5.75 -0.55
N ILE A 133 9.14 4.73 0.24
CA ILE A 133 8.14 4.03 1.07
C ILE A 133 8.58 4.11 2.54
N TYR A 134 7.62 4.42 3.39
CA TYR A 134 7.80 4.51 4.84
C TYR A 134 6.80 3.61 5.54
N TRP A 135 7.18 3.18 6.73
CA TRP A 135 6.34 2.36 7.58
C TRP A 135 6.18 2.99 8.96
N GLY A 136 5.05 2.70 9.59
CA GLY A 136 4.78 3.06 10.97
C GLY A 136 3.99 1.96 11.68
N VAL A 137 3.98 2.01 13.00
CA VAL A 137 3.17 1.15 13.86
C VAL A 137 2.55 1.99 14.95
N ASN A 138 1.23 2.00 15.05
CA ASN A 138 0.49 2.73 16.06
C ASN A 138 0.85 4.23 16.16
N GLY A 139 1.13 4.86 15.01
CA GLY A 139 1.49 6.27 14.94
C GLY A 139 2.99 6.56 15.17
N ILE A 140 3.82 5.54 15.43
CA ILE A 140 5.26 5.67 15.57
C ILE A 140 5.91 5.30 14.25
N LEU A 141 6.76 6.16 13.69
CA LEU A 141 7.43 5.92 12.43
C LEU A 141 8.68 5.05 12.62
N LYS A 142 8.88 4.13 11.69
CA LYS A 142 10.03 3.21 11.68
C LYS A 142 11.29 3.94 11.22
N VAL A 143 12.42 3.55 11.77
CA VAL A 143 13.75 3.92 11.27
C VAL A 143 13.95 3.30 9.89
N GLY A 144 14.40 4.09 8.94
CA GLY A 144 14.67 3.68 7.58
C GLY A 144 16.06 3.05 7.37
N ASP A 145 16.38 2.81 6.12
CA ASP A 145 17.67 2.23 5.70
C ASP A 145 18.87 3.14 6.01
N ASP A 146 18.64 4.46 6.06
CA ASP A 146 19.64 5.47 6.41
C ASP A 146 19.90 5.61 7.93
N GLY A 147 19.25 4.78 8.76
CA GLY A 147 19.35 4.85 10.21
C GLY A 147 18.60 6.01 10.86
N ILE A 148 17.79 6.74 10.09
CA ILE A 148 17.01 7.90 10.54
C ILE A 148 15.54 7.46 10.71
N THR A 149 14.86 8.05 11.71
CA THR A 149 13.40 7.87 11.85
C THR A 149 12.67 8.36 10.60
N GLY A 150 11.72 7.56 10.12
CA GLY A 150 10.95 7.86 8.93
C GLY A 150 10.33 9.25 8.97
N ASP A 151 10.46 9.96 7.87
CA ASP A 151 9.80 11.24 7.66
C ASP A 151 9.09 11.24 6.29
N PRO A 152 7.81 10.79 6.25
CA PRO A 152 7.04 10.76 5.01
C PRO A 152 6.86 12.14 4.36
N SER A 153 7.08 13.22 5.11
CA SER A 153 7.01 14.60 4.59
C SER A 153 8.34 15.11 4.01
N SER A 154 9.42 14.31 4.09
CA SER A 154 10.78 14.72 3.72
C SER A 154 10.98 15.04 2.23
N GLY A 155 10.06 14.67 1.37
CA GLY A 155 10.12 14.92 -0.06
C GLY A 155 11.34 14.27 -0.72
N ALA A 156 12.04 15.01 -1.56
CA ALA A 156 13.17 14.52 -2.33
C ALA A 156 14.36 14.03 -1.48
N SER A 157 14.46 14.46 -0.21
CA SER A 157 15.51 13.97 0.69
C SER A 157 15.32 12.53 1.12
N LYS A 158 14.08 12.00 1.07
CA LYS A 158 13.70 10.61 1.39
C LYS A 158 14.17 10.15 2.78
N ARG A 159 14.28 11.09 3.74
CA ARG A 159 14.81 10.79 5.08
C ARG A 159 13.97 9.74 5.80
N GLY A 160 14.65 8.71 6.27
CA GLY A 160 14.02 7.60 6.99
C GLY A 160 13.13 6.71 6.11
N ALA A 161 13.25 6.80 4.80
CA ALA A 161 12.56 5.85 3.92
C ALA A 161 13.12 4.45 4.13
N ALA A 162 12.21 3.49 4.28
CA ALA A 162 12.59 2.08 4.36
C ALA A 162 13.03 1.54 3.00
N ILE A 163 12.41 2.05 1.94
CA ILE A 163 12.74 1.69 0.55
C ILE A 163 12.64 2.95 -0.30
N TYR A 164 13.60 3.17 -1.19
CA TYR A 164 13.59 4.30 -2.10
C TYR A 164 14.26 3.99 -3.45
N GLY A 165 13.91 4.71 -4.49
CA GLY A 165 14.55 4.61 -5.80
C GLY A 165 16.01 5.07 -5.73
N GLY A 166 16.91 4.28 -6.31
CA GLY A 166 18.34 4.60 -6.33
C GLY A 166 19.18 4.01 -5.21
N MET A 167 18.64 3.14 -4.37
CA MET A 167 19.43 2.38 -3.38
C MET A 167 20.55 1.56 -4.05
N PRO A 168 21.82 1.65 -3.63
CA PRO A 168 22.96 1.12 -4.40
C PRO A 168 23.00 -0.39 -4.55
N SER A 169 22.37 -1.15 -3.66
CA SER A 169 22.53 -2.60 -3.56
C SER A 169 21.49 -3.45 -4.28
N LEU A 170 20.47 -2.88 -4.95
CA LEU A 170 19.32 -3.63 -5.41
C LEU A 170 18.89 -3.32 -6.84
N THR A 171 18.54 -4.36 -7.57
CA THR A 171 18.18 -4.29 -8.99
C THR A 171 16.69 -3.97 -9.25
N ASP A 172 15.81 -4.21 -8.28
CA ASP A 172 14.34 -4.09 -8.46
C ASP A 172 13.65 -3.16 -7.46
N ARG A 173 14.06 -1.92 -7.46
CA ARG A 173 13.52 -0.92 -6.56
C ARG A 173 12.30 -0.24 -7.07
N ILE A 174 11.74 0.65 -6.24
CA ILE A 174 10.69 1.57 -6.68
C ILE A 174 11.19 2.29 -7.93
N SER A 175 10.86 1.68 -9.06
CA SER A 175 11.20 2.15 -10.38
C SER A 175 10.11 3.09 -10.88
N GLU A 176 10.22 3.50 -12.13
CA GLU A 176 9.23 4.32 -12.83
C GLU A 176 7.87 3.63 -13.04
N LYS A 177 7.71 2.39 -12.56
CA LYS A 177 6.46 1.64 -12.65
C LYS A 177 5.53 1.92 -11.48
N ALA A 178 4.26 1.63 -11.67
CA ALA A 178 3.27 1.76 -10.61
C ALA A 178 3.44 0.68 -9.54
N TRP A 179 3.24 1.08 -8.29
CA TRP A 179 3.30 0.23 -7.11
C TRP A 179 2.00 0.34 -6.33
N GLY A 180 1.67 -0.70 -5.60
CA GLY A 180 0.47 -0.74 -4.76
C GLY A 180 0.65 -1.56 -3.50
N PRO A 181 -0.26 -1.42 -2.54
CA PRO A 181 -0.29 -2.25 -1.34
C PRO A 181 -0.43 -3.73 -1.67
N ALA A 182 0.20 -4.55 -0.84
CA ALA A 182 0.11 -6.00 -0.90
C ALA A 182 0.01 -6.58 0.51
N ALA A 183 -0.49 -7.79 0.60
CA ALA A 183 -0.50 -8.57 1.83
C ALA A 183 -0.07 -9.99 1.55
N GLY A 184 0.55 -10.64 2.52
CA GLY A 184 1.05 -11.98 2.35
C GLY A 184 1.15 -12.77 3.65
N THR A 185 1.57 -14.03 3.50
CA THR A 185 1.95 -14.93 4.59
C THR A 185 3.23 -15.63 4.23
N PRO A 186 4.29 -15.55 5.06
CA PRO A 186 5.61 -16.05 4.65
C PRO A 186 5.76 -17.56 4.68
N ASN A 187 5.28 -18.21 5.72
CA ASN A 187 5.51 -19.65 5.92
C ASN A 187 4.50 -20.31 6.84
N ALA A 188 3.50 -19.63 7.36
CA ALA A 188 2.70 -20.18 8.43
C ALA A 188 1.25 -20.41 8.03
N ASN A 189 0.76 -21.52 8.48
CA ASN A 189 -0.63 -21.97 8.38
C ASN A 189 -1.52 -21.18 9.36
N ASP A 190 -1.48 -19.85 9.34
CA ASP A 190 -2.41 -19.09 10.15
C ASP A 190 -3.71 -18.86 9.39
N THR A 191 -4.53 -19.88 9.46
CA THR A 191 -5.88 -19.92 8.89
C THR A 191 -6.97 -19.65 9.94
N SER A 192 -6.58 -19.23 11.15
CA SER A 192 -7.51 -19.08 12.27
C SER A 192 -8.12 -17.67 12.36
N VAL A 193 -7.43 -16.67 11.84
CA VAL A 193 -7.83 -15.26 11.94
C VAL A 193 -7.63 -14.51 10.63
N PHE A 194 -8.40 -13.44 10.44
CA PHE A 194 -8.23 -12.50 9.35
C PHE A 194 -7.57 -11.22 9.84
N SER A 195 -6.53 -10.76 9.17
CA SER A 195 -6.09 -9.37 9.24
C SER A 195 -6.86 -8.53 8.22
N SER A 196 -6.93 -7.23 8.42
CA SER A 196 -7.72 -6.35 7.55
C SER A 196 -6.95 -5.12 7.11
N VAL A 197 -7.36 -4.54 5.98
CA VAL A 197 -6.80 -3.30 5.46
C VAL A 197 -7.85 -2.21 5.43
N ASN A 198 -7.44 -0.99 5.73
CA ASN A 198 -8.18 0.23 5.50
C ASN A 198 -7.47 1.03 4.40
N PHE A 199 -8.05 1.04 3.20
CA PHE A 199 -7.56 1.83 2.07
C PHE A 199 -8.11 3.27 2.07
N GLY A 200 -8.92 3.62 3.09
CA GLY A 200 -9.59 4.90 3.23
C GLY A 200 -11.12 4.78 3.20
N GLN A 201 -11.68 3.58 3.00
CA GLN A 201 -13.13 3.33 3.05
C GLN A 201 -13.73 3.53 4.44
N LYS A 202 -12.88 3.62 5.46
CA LYS A 202 -13.22 3.99 6.84
C LYS A 202 -12.30 5.13 7.29
N PRO A 203 -12.67 5.94 8.28
CA PRO A 203 -11.75 6.88 8.89
C PRO A 203 -10.45 6.19 9.30
N PHE A 204 -9.32 6.80 8.99
CA PHE A 204 -8.03 6.30 9.44
C PHE A 204 -7.90 6.45 10.96
N LYS A 205 -7.28 5.45 11.59
CA LYS A 205 -6.98 5.48 13.03
C LYS A 205 -5.89 6.49 13.33
N TYR A 206 -4.94 6.66 12.41
CA TYR A 206 -3.84 7.62 12.51
C TYR A 206 -3.89 8.53 11.29
N ALA A 207 -3.97 9.83 11.51
CA ALA A 207 -4.00 10.80 10.42
C ALA A 207 -2.66 10.78 9.65
N PRO A 208 -2.68 10.59 8.34
CA PRO A 208 -1.46 10.70 7.55
C PRO A 208 -0.98 12.15 7.48
N PRO A 209 0.30 12.40 7.15
CA PRO A 209 0.80 13.73 6.85
C PRO A 209 0.06 14.39 5.69
N GLU A 210 0.16 15.72 5.59
CA GLU A 210 -0.42 16.49 4.51
C GLU A 210 0.02 15.97 3.13
N GLY A 211 -0.90 15.94 2.20
CA GLY A 211 -0.69 15.48 0.82
C GLY A 211 -0.86 13.98 0.61
N TYR A 212 -0.91 13.18 1.68
CA TYR A 212 -1.20 11.75 1.55
C TYR A 212 -2.70 11.50 1.37
N GLN A 213 -3.03 10.66 0.42
CA GLN A 213 -4.40 10.38 0.00
C GLN A 213 -4.77 8.91 0.23
N PRO A 214 -6.07 8.62 0.46
CA PRO A 214 -6.58 7.27 0.46
C PRO A 214 -6.51 6.64 -0.94
N TRP A 215 -6.43 5.31 -0.98
CA TRP A 215 -6.43 4.54 -2.22
C TRP A 215 -7.83 4.44 -2.81
N ASN A 216 -8.20 5.40 -3.63
CA ASN A 216 -9.46 5.37 -4.37
C ASN A 216 -9.26 5.76 -5.84
N THR A 217 -10.22 5.41 -6.68
CA THR A 217 -10.13 5.64 -8.14
C THR A 217 -10.14 7.11 -8.51
N ALA A 218 -10.74 7.99 -7.70
CA ALA A 218 -10.73 9.43 -7.95
C ALA A 218 -9.33 10.01 -7.83
N ASN A 219 -8.56 9.53 -6.85
CA ASN A 219 -7.21 10.01 -6.58
C ASN A 219 -6.16 9.41 -7.54
N VAL A 220 -6.37 8.18 -8.04
CA VAL A 220 -5.44 7.51 -8.98
C VAL A 220 -5.55 8.07 -10.39
N ARG A 221 -6.67 8.68 -10.74
CA ARG A 221 -6.85 9.26 -12.07
C ARG A 221 -6.16 10.62 -12.14
N PRO A 222 -5.38 10.91 -13.20
CA PRO A 222 -4.91 12.26 -13.44
C PRO A 222 -6.11 13.18 -13.56
N GLU A 223 -6.01 14.37 -12.97
CA GLU A 223 -7.05 15.40 -13.13
C GLU A 223 -7.26 15.70 -14.62
N THR A 224 -8.36 15.22 -15.15
CA THR A 224 -8.80 15.59 -16.50
C THR A 224 -9.50 16.95 -16.45
N VAL A 225 -8.85 17.95 -15.87
CA VAL A 225 -9.30 19.33 -15.97
C VAL A 225 -8.85 19.83 -17.33
N ILE A 226 -9.78 19.91 -18.27
CA ILE A 226 -9.56 20.66 -19.51
C ILE A 226 -9.58 22.14 -19.12
N THR A 227 -8.43 22.70 -18.78
CA THR A 227 -8.26 24.09 -18.35
C THR A 227 -8.62 25.09 -19.46
N ARG A 228 -8.69 24.66 -20.70
CA ARG A 228 -9.02 25.46 -21.88
C ARG A 228 -9.95 24.68 -22.82
N PRO A 229 -11.23 24.46 -22.43
CA PRO A 229 -12.19 23.74 -23.28
C PRO A 229 -12.45 24.45 -24.62
N ASP A 230 -12.29 25.77 -24.67
CA ASP A 230 -12.37 26.60 -25.88
C ASP A 230 -11.38 26.15 -26.99
N LYS A 231 -10.28 25.51 -26.65
CA LYS A 231 -9.33 25.00 -27.64
C LYS A 231 -9.74 23.67 -28.27
N TYR A 232 -10.68 22.95 -27.64
CA TYR A 232 -11.09 21.60 -28.06
C TYR A 232 -12.51 21.50 -28.57
N VAL A 233 -13.33 22.53 -28.35
CA VAL A 233 -14.71 22.60 -28.82
C VAL A 233 -14.84 23.80 -29.74
N GLY A 234 -14.66 23.56 -31.03
CA GLY A 234 -15.03 24.55 -32.06
C GLY A 234 -16.53 24.45 -32.36
N VAL A 235 -17.30 25.42 -31.94
CA VAL A 235 -18.67 25.58 -32.44
C VAL A 235 -18.57 26.21 -33.83
N LYS A 236 -18.97 25.45 -34.87
CA LYS A 236 -19.20 26.02 -36.21
C LYS A 236 -20.60 26.58 -36.28
#